data_48d9e1b6ad596703fd264f2298f87fd4
#
_entry.id   48d9e1b6ad596703fd264f2298f87fd4
#
_cell.length_a   1.000
_cell.length_b   1.000
_cell.length_c   1.000
_cell.angle_alpha   90.00
_cell.angle_beta   90.00
_cell.angle_gamma   90.00
#
_symmetry.space_group_name_H-M   'P 1'
#
loop_
_entity.id
_entity.type
_entity.pdbx_description
1 polymer ?
#
loop_
_entity_poly.entity_id
_entity_poly.type
_entity_poly.pdbx_seq_one_letter_code
_entity_poly.pdbx_strand_id
1 'polypeptide(L)'
;MPGKTHVSVKCDVKDAFDPKLKPALVKALTAEITNFIDNKSGGVLSTTEKSAASYVLTASLVSLKADNKTKPTKLDAKVVITVIAVGVTAKGFTGSSGGSATGIGSNVESEAKDLVKSIIQDLMPQAIKNMPKL
;
A
#
# COMPACT_ATOMS: atom_id res chain seq x y z
N MET A 1 -16.49 24.29 -8.55
CA MET A 1 -15.25 23.61 -8.13
C MET A 1 -15.32 22.13 -8.46
N PRO A 2 -14.32 21.64 -9.14
CA PRO A 2 -14.30 20.20 -9.33
C PRO A 2 -14.16 19.51 -7.97
N GLY A 3 -14.99 18.51 -7.73
CA GLY A 3 -14.89 17.69 -6.55
C GLY A 3 -13.62 16.85 -6.59
N LYS A 4 -13.31 16.21 -5.49
CA LYS A 4 -12.20 15.28 -5.42
C LYS A 4 -12.52 14.04 -6.26
N THR A 5 -11.50 13.46 -6.88
CA THR A 5 -11.65 12.21 -7.61
C THR A 5 -11.67 11.04 -6.61
N HIS A 6 -12.64 10.17 -6.74
CA HIS A 6 -12.77 9.02 -5.85
C HIS A 6 -11.71 7.96 -6.15
N VAL A 7 -11.11 7.42 -5.10
CA VAL A 7 -10.20 6.28 -5.20
C VAL A 7 -10.74 5.14 -4.33
N SER A 8 -11.00 4.01 -4.98
CA SER A 8 -11.38 2.78 -4.28
C SER A 8 -10.11 2.01 -3.93
N VAL A 9 -9.91 1.71 -2.66
CA VAL A 9 -8.69 1.05 -2.18
C VAL A 9 -8.98 -0.40 -1.82
N LYS A 10 -8.20 -1.30 -2.40
CA LYS A 10 -8.25 -2.74 -2.09
C LYS A 10 -6.86 -3.22 -1.73
N CYS A 11 -6.75 -3.91 -0.62
CA CYS A 11 -5.46 -4.41 -0.13
C CYS A 11 -5.54 -5.90 0.15
N ASP A 12 -4.46 -6.62 -0.14
CA ASP A 12 -4.33 -8.01 0.23
C ASP A 12 -2.89 -8.34 0.61
N VAL A 13 -2.72 -9.49 1.25
CA VAL A 13 -1.42 -10.05 1.60
C VAL A 13 -1.36 -11.43 0.96
N LYS A 14 -0.47 -11.59 -0.02
CA LYS A 14 -0.35 -12.84 -0.76
C LYS A 14 0.50 -13.87 -0.04
N ASP A 15 1.60 -13.42 0.54
CA ASP A 15 2.53 -14.31 1.24
C ASP A 15 3.14 -13.59 2.44
N ALA A 16 3.06 -14.23 3.59
CA ALA A 16 3.67 -13.74 4.81
C ALA A 16 4.22 -14.93 5.61
N PHE A 17 5.33 -14.70 6.32
CA PHE A 17 5.94 -15.76 7.12
C PHE A 17 5.03 -16.28 8.23
N ASP A 18 4.05 -15.50 8.65
CA ASP A 18 3.05 -15.89 9.65
C ASP A 18 1.66 -15.52 9.14
N PRO A 19 0.80 -16.50 8.80
CA PRO A 19 -0.54 -16.22 8.32
C PRO A 19 -1.41 -15.43 9.29
N LYS A 20 -1.10 -15.48 10.58
CA LYS A 20 -1.84 -14.72 11.61
C LYS A 20 -1.66 -13.22 11.46
N LEU A 21 -0.57 -12.80 10.82
CA LEU A 21 -0.30 -11.39 10.57
C LEU A 21 -1.10 -10.82 9.39
N LYS A 22 -1.65 -11.66 8.52
CA LYS A 22 -2.33 -11.19 7.31
C LYS A 22 -3.43 -10.15 7.59
N PRO A 23 -4.38 -10.37 8.50
CA PRO A 23 -5.40 -9.36 8.78
C PRO A 23 -4.83 -8.04 9.27
N ALA A 24 -3.82 -8.10 10.15
CA ALA A 24 -3.19 -6.90 10.69
C ALA A 24 -2.44 -6.13 9.61
N LEU A 25 -1.76 -6.84 8.70
CA LEU A 25 -1.02 -6.22 7.60
C LEU A 25 -1.95 -5.61 6.56
N VAL A 26 -3.07 -6.27 6.23
CA VAL A 26 -4.10 -5.70 5.36
C VAL A 26 -4.63 -4.39 5.95
N LYS A 27 -4.90 -4.38 7.24
CA LYS A 27 -5.36 -3.19 7.95
C LYS A 27 -4.32 -2.06 7.89
N ALA A 28 -3.05 -2.39 8.10
CA ALA A 28 -1.96 -1.42 8.05
C ALA A 28 -1.80 -0.83 6.65
N LEU A 29 -1.85 -1.67 5.61
CA LEU A 29 -1.81 -1.23 4.21
C LEU A 29 -2.96 -0.27 3.91
N THR A 30 -4.18 -0.68 4.23
CA THR A 30 -5.38 0.09 3.96
C THR A 30 -5.34 1.44 4.66
N ALA A 31 -5.01 1.45 5.94
CA ALA A 31 -4.95 2.68 6.73
C ALA A 31 -3.91 3.65 6.20
N GLU A 32 -2.73 3.17 5.86
CA GLU A 32 -1.64 4.03 5.37
C GLU A 32 -1.97 4.61 4.00
N ILE A 33 -2.51 3.80 3.09
CA ILE A 33 -2.89 4.25 1.75
C ILE A 33 -4.05 5.25 1.83
N THR A 34 -5.07 4.95 2.62
CA THR A 34 -6.22 5.83 2.81
C THR A 34 -5.78 7.18 3.38
N ASN A 35 -4.93 7.15 4.41
CA ASN A 35 -4.40 8.37 5.00
C ASN A 35 -3.61 9.20 3.98
N PHE A 36 -2.80 8.55 3.17
CA PHE A 36 -2.01 9.24 2.16
C PHE A 36 -2.92 9.90 1.12
N ILE A 37 -3.92 9.19 0.63
CA ILE A 37 -4.86 9.71 -0.37
C ILE A 37 -5.65 10.89 0.20
N ASP A 38 -6.20 10.75 1.40
CA ASP A 38 -7.08 11.76 1.98
C ASP A 38 -6.33 13.00 2.47
N ASN A 39 -5.09 12.85 2.92
CA ASN A 39 -4.35 13.93 3.58
C ASN A 39 -3.11 14.43 2.84
N LYS A 40 -2.58 13.65 1.89
CA LYS A 40 -1.32 13.97 1.21
C LYS A 40 -1.42 14.03 -0.30
N SER A 41 -2.63 13.96 -0.86
CA SER A 41 -2.84 14.08 -2.30
C SER A 41 -3.04 15.52 -2.78
N GLY A 42 -2.90 16.49 -1.89
CA GLY A 42 -3.14 17.90 -2.22
C GLY A 42 -4.61 18.25 -2.38
N GLY A 43 -5.50 17.46 -1.82
CA GLY A 43 -6.95 17.70 -1.92
C GLY A 43 -7.57 17.27 -3.24
N VAL A 44 -6.83 16.53 -4.07
CA VAL A 44 -7.28 16.09 -5.40
C VAL A 44 -8.02 14.76 -5.34
N LEU A 45 -7.65 13.89 -4.42
CA LEU A 45 -8.19 12.52 -4.31
C LEU A 45 -8.87 12.31 -2.96
N SER A 46 -9.86 11.42 -2.95
CA SER A 46 -10.57 11.05 -1.72
C SER A 46 -11.00 9.59 -1.77
N THR A 47 -10.90 8.90 -0.64
CA THR A 47 -11.41 7.54 -0.50
C THR A 47 -12.87 7.51 -0.06
N THR A 48 -13.41 8.64 0.40
CA THR A 48 -14.77 8.74 0.95
C THR A 48 -15.73 9.47 0.04
N GLU A 49 -15.27 10.46 -0.70
CA GLU A 49 -16.09 11.30 -1.55
C GLU A 49 -16.23 10.65 -2.93
N LYS A 50 -17.45 10.27 -3.29
CA LYS A 50 -17.70 9.61 -4.56
C LYS A 50 -17.83 10.62 -5.70
N SER A 51 -17.28 10.27 -6.86
CA SER A 51 -17.39 11.07 -8.08
C SER A 51 -17.66 10.15 -9.28
N ALA A 52 -18.08 10.74 -10.41
CA ALA A 52 -18.29 9.99 -11.64
C ALA A 52 -16.97 9.42 -12.17
N ALA A 53 -15.90 10.20 -12.06
CA ALA A 53 -14.55 9.73 -12.40
C ALA A 53 -13.93 9.08 -11.17
N SER A 54 -13.34 7.92 -11.34
CA SER A 54 -12.77 7.19 -10.21
C SER A 54 -11.58 6.33 -10.62
N TYR A 55 -10.77 6.02 -9.61
CA TYR A 55 -9.67 5.08 -9.72
C TYR A 55 -9.92 3.87 -8.83
N VAL A 56 -9.36 2.73 -9.22
CA VAL A 56 -9.23 1.57 -8.35
C VAL A 56 -7.75 1.37 -8.06
N LEU A 57 -7.38 1.47 -6.81
CA LEU A 57 -6.02 1.22 -6.34
C LEU A 57 -5.99 -0.12 -5.63
N THR A 58 -5.13 -1.01 -6.09
CA THR A 58 -4.92 -2.32 -5.47
C THR A 58 -3.50 -2.38 -4.94
N ALA A 59 -3.35 -2.68 -3.66
CA ALA A 59 -2.05 -2.86 -3.04
C ALA A 59 -1.93 -4.30 -2.54
N SER A 60 -0.86 -4.96 -2.94
CA SER A 60 -0.59 -6.34 -2.54
C SER A 60 0.76 -6.43 -1.85
N LEU A 61 0.78 -6.96 -0.64
CA LEU A 61 2.02 -7.40 -0.01
C LEU A 61 2.35 -8.76 -0.61
N VAL A 62 3.23 -8.76 -1.60
CA VAL A 62 3.53 -9.94 -2.40
C VAL A 62 4.33 -10.95 -1.60
N SER A 63 5.24 -10.46 -0.75
CA SER A 63 6.01 -11.32 0.13
C SER A 63 6.42 -10.58 1.40
N LEU A 64 6.44 -11.29 2.50
CA LEU A 64 7.02 -10.86 3.76
C LEU A 64 7.74 -12.06 4.34
N LYS A 65 9.06 -11.98 4.38
CA LYS A 65 9.91 -13.07 4.86
C LYS A 65 10.63 -12.66 6.13
N ALA A 66 10.84 -13.62 7.01
CA ALA A 66 11.60 -13.39 8.24
C ALA A 66 12.76 -14.37 8.26
N ASP A 67 13.96 -13.85 8.51
CA ASP A 67 15.16 -14.68 8.69
C ASP A 67 15.50 -14.73 10.18
N ASN A 68 15.24 -15.87 10.80
CA ASN A 68 15.48 -16.11 12.21
C ASN A 68 16.89 -16.64 12.50
N LYS A 69 17.71 -16.82 11.48
CA LYS A 69 19.08 -17.31 11.65
C LYS A 69 19.99 -16.25 12.26
N THR A 70 19.60 -14.99 12.14
CA THR A 70 20.30 -13.87 12.73
C THR A 70 19.49 -13.29 13.87
N LYS A 71 20.16 -12.70 14.85
CA LYS A 71 19.51 -11.91 15.90
C LYS A 71 20.03 -10.49 15.82
N PRO A 72 19.16 -9.48 15.62
CA PRO A 72 17.69 -9.56 15.53
C PRO A 72 17.20 -10.23 14.24
N THR A 73 15.92 -10.64 14.23
CA THR A 73 15.28 -11.25 13.05
C THR A 73 15.20 -10.21 11.92
N LYS A 74 15.71 -10.61 10.76
CA LYS A 74 15.65 -9.73 9.59
C LYS A 74 14.34 -9.97 8.85
N LEU A 75 13.65 -8.87 8.53
CA LEU A 75 12.41 -8.88 7.78
C LEU A 75 12.66 -8.30 6.39
N ASP A 76 12.13 -8.95 5.36
CA ASP A 76 12.16 -8.47 3.99
C ASP A 76 10.75 -8.48 3.43
N ALA A 77 10.32 -7.38 2.84
CA ALA A 77 8.97 -7.24 2.30
C ALA A 77 8.99 -6.63 0.90
N LYS A 78 7.99 -7.01 0.10
CA LYS A 78 7.77 -6.43 -1.23
C LYS A 78 6.29 -6.13 -1.41
N VAL A 79 6.00 -4.90 -1.84
CA VAL A 79 4.64 -4.42 -2.09
C VAL A 79 4.52 -4.00 -3.55
N VAL A 80 3.39 -4.36 -4.17
CA VAL A 80 3.05 -3.92 -5.53
C VAL A 80 1.75 -3.11 -5.45
N ILE A 81 1.75 -1.93 -6.06
CA ILE A 81 0.56 -1.08 -6.17
C ILE A 81 0.19 -0.96 -7.64
N THR A 82 -1.09 -1.18 -7.94
CA THR A 82 -1.66 -0.98 -9.27
C THR A 82 -2.81 0.02 -9.16
N VAL A 83 -2.83 1.00 -10.05
CA VAL A 83 -3.91 1.99 -10.13
C VAL A 83 -4.51 1.94 -11.53
N ILE A 84 -5.81 1.78 -11.60
CA ILE A 84 -6.57 1.70 -12.84
C ILE A 84 -7.64 2.79 -12.82
N ALA A 85 -7.79 3.52 -13.93
CA ALA A 85 -8.89 4.47 -14.09
C ALA A 85 -10.14 3.73 -14.59
N VAL A 86 -11.23 3.88 -13.87
CA VAL A 86 -12.49 3.21 -14.21
C VAL A 86 -13.09 3.80 -15.48
N GLY A 87 -13.45 2.93 -16.42
CA GLY A 87 -14.07 3.35 -17.68
C GLY A 87 -13.11 3.93 -18.72
N VAL A 88 -11.80 3.86 -18.46
CA VAL A 88 -10.78 4.36 -19.38
C VAL A 88 -9.93 3.18 -19.85
N THR A 89 -9.65 3.13 -21.14
CA THR A 89 -8.84 2.06 -21.74
C THR A 89 -7.33 2.28 -21.60
N ALA A 90 -6.92 3.43 -21.09
CA ALA A 90 -5.51 3.74 -20.89
C ALA A 90 -4.87 2.75 -19.90
N LYS A 91 -3.58 2.48 -20.10
CA LYS A 91 -2.84 1.64 -19.18
C LYS A 91 -2.79 2.27 -17.79
N GLY A 92 -3.07 1.46 -16.78
CA GLY A 92 -2.90 1.88 -15.40
C GLY A 92 -1.44 1.97 -14.99
N PHE A 93 -1.21 2.48 -13.80
CA PHE A 93 0.10 2.48 -13.19
C PHE A 93 0.32 1.17 -12.43
N THR A 94 1.51 0.61 -12.53
CA THR A 94 1.96 -0.49 -11.67
C THR A 94 3.37 -0.18 -11.20
N GLY A 95 3.54 -0.18 -9.90
CA GLY A 95 4.84 0.05 -9.28
C GLY A 95 5.07 -0.91 -8.14
N SER A 96 6.33 -1.16 -7.84
CA SER A 96 6.71 -2.03 -6.73
C SER A 96 7.87 -1.43 -5.96
N SER A 97 7.91 -1.73 -4.68
CA SER A 97 9.03 -1.37 -3.82
C SER A 97 9.19 -2.43 -2.75
N GLY A 98 10.40 -2.57 -2.27
CA GLY A 98 10.71 -3.47 -1.18
C GLY A 98 11.52 -2.76 -0.12
N GLY A 99 11.63 -3.40 1.02
CA GLY A 99 12.42 -2.89 2.13
C GLY A 99 12.77 -3.97 3.12
N SER A 100 13.62 -3.63 4.06
CA SER A 100 14.04 -4.53 5.13
C SER A 100 13.98 -3.82 6.47
N ALA A 101 13.73 -4.60 7.49
CA ALA A 101 13.75 -4.13 8.87
C ALA A 101 14.22 -5.26 9.77
N THR A 102 14.47 -4.95 11.03
CA THR A 102 14.83 -5.97 12.02
C THR A 102 13.89 -5.88 13.21
N GLY A 103 13.55 -7.03 13.78
CA GLY A 103 12.68 -7.11 14.95
C GLY A 103 13.18 -8.14 15.94
N ILE A 104 12.89 -7.93 17.20
CA ILE A 104 13.31 -8.81 18.29
C ILE A 104 12.07 -9.26 19.07
N GLY A 105 11.89 -10.58 19.14
CA GLY A 105 10.83 -11.16 19.97
C GLY A 105 9.44 -10.68 19.57
N SER A 106 8.70 -10.11 20.53
CA SER A 106 7.34 -9.62 20.32
C SER A 106 7.24 -8.40 19.44
N ASN A 107 8.37 -7.74 19.13
CA ASN A 107 8.36 -6.54 18.28
C ASN A 107 8.32 -6.88 16.79
N VAL A 108 8.43 -8.14 16.40
CA VAL A 108 8.47 -8.54 14.98
C VAL A 108 7.20 -8.11 14.26
N GLU A 109 6.03 -8.28 14.86
CA GLU A 109 4.76 -7.84 14.27
C GLU A 109 4.74 -6.32 14.05
N SER A 110 5.13 -5.57 15.06
CA SER A 110 5.19 -4.11 15.01
C SER A 110 6.17 -3.64 13.92
N GLU A 111 7.35 -4.26 13.85
CA GLU A 111 8.35 -3.94 12.84
C GLU A 111 7.86 -4.29 11.43
N ALA A 112 7.11 -5.39 11.27
CA ALA A 112 6.52 -5.74 9.99
C ALA A 112 5.51 -4.70 9.52
N LYS A 113 4.66 -4.22 10.43
CA LYS A 113 3.70 -3.15 10.12
C LYS A 113 4.41 -1.86 9.73
N ASP A 114 5.43 -1.47 10.48
CA ASP A 114 6.19 -0.25 10.20
C ASP A 114 6.94 -0.34 8.87
N LEU A 115 7.47 -1.51 8.56
CA LEU A 115 8.14 -1.76 7.28
C LEU A 115 7.17 -1.59 6.11
N VAL A 116 5.97 -2.17 6.21
CA VAL A 116 4.92 -2.04 5.19
C VAL A 116 4.53 -0.58 5.02
N LYS A 117 4.33 0.15 6.10
CA LYS A 117 3.99 1.59 6.05
C LYS A 117 5.09 2.40 5.36
N SER A 118 6.34 2.11 5.66
CA SER A 118 7.47 2.77 5.04
C SER A 118 7.51 2.54 3.53
N ILE A 119 7.26 1.32 3.10
CA ILE A 119 7.19 0.97 1.66
C ILE A 119 6.06 1.74 0.98
N ILE A 120 4.90 1.82 1.61
CA ILE A 120 3.76 2.58 1.07
C ILE A 120 4.11 4.06 0.95
N GLN A 121 4.78 4.63 1.92
CA GLN A 121 5.21 6.04 1.87
C GLN A 121 6.17 6.32 0.71
N ASP A 122 6.95 5.32 0.29
CA ASP A 122 7.81 5.43 -0.88
C ASP A 122 7.05 5.27 -2.19
N LEU A 123 6.07 4.37 -2.24
CA LEU A 123 5.31 4.05 -3.45
C LEU A 123 4.20 5.04 -3.77
N MET A 124 3.51 5.55 -2.77
CA MET A 124 2.33 6.39 -2.99
C MET A 124 2.62 7.68 -3.76
N PRO A 125 3.71 8.41 -3.51
CA PRO A 125 4.02 9.58 -4.33
C PRO A 125 4.18 9.24 -5.81
N GLN A 126 4.81 8.12 -6.11
CA GLN A 126 4.99 7.64 -7.48
C GLN A 126 3.66 7.22 -8.10
N ALA A 127 2.83 6.53 -7.33
CA ALA A 127 1.51 6.09 -7.79
C ALA A 127 0.64 7.29 -8.14
N ILE A 128 0.59 8.30 -7.29
CA ILE A 128 -0.21 9.51 -7.52
C ILE A 128 0.32 10.29 -8.73
N LYS A 129 1.63 10.44 -8.82
CA LYS A 129 2.27 11.16 -9.93
C LYS A 129 2.00 10.49 -11.29
N ASN A 130 1.91 9.18 -11.30
CA ASN A 130 1.78 8.39 -12.54
C ASN A 130 0.39 7.83 -12.76
N MET A 131 -0.61 8.31 -12.04
CA MET A 131 -2.00 7.90 -12.27
C MET A 131 -2.43 8.20 -13.71
N PRO A 132 -3.17 7.28 -14.36
CA PRO A 132 -3.67 7.57 -15.69
C PRO A 132 -4.64 8.75 -15.64
N LYS A 133 -4.64 9.56 -16.69
CA LYS A 133 -5.58 10.70 -16.77
C LYS A 133 -6.99 10.19 -17.06
N LEU A 134 -7.93 10.76 -16.38
CA LEU A 134 -9.36 10.48 -16.60
C LEU A 134 -9.92 11.27 -17.76
#